data_22033c93afd480c642b64e16d26ac3d6
#
_entry.id   22033c93afd480c642b64e16d26ac3d6
#
_cell.length_a   1.000
_cell.length_b   1.000
_cell.length_c   1.000
_cell.angle_alpha   90.00
_cell.angle_beta   90.00
_cell.angle_gamma   90.00
#
_symmetry.space_group_name_H-M   'P 1'
#
loop_
_entity.id
_entity.type
_entity.pdbx_description
1 polymer ?
#
loop_
_entity_poly.entity_id
_entity_poly.type
_entity_poly.pdbx_seq_one_letter_code
_entity_poly.pdbx_strand_id
1 'polypeptide(L)'
;HTNGNDPMPNTEYSTWGFWAMGAVDVSPNSGNQTAAVHLGTWVAGELLANNNIPTSGSANMSGAAVVKAAYRHNSSDNTYDVHKYTTTADVAATFNWGSSAYTGTLAFTNFDDKNPIVVNAGFTSFNVSLNSSNGLTSRYTGASTTTIQNGWSGGAAVEGALYKSTYPDESGGRINVSLYKNGPLNGQGANDFYVAEGIYLVD
;
A
#
# COMPACT_ATOMS: atom_id res chain seq x y z
N HIS A 1 11.70 -17.45 6.42
CA HIS A 1 13.06 -17.06 5.96
C HIS A 1 13.35 -15.66 6.44
N THR A 2 13.87 -15.54 7.65
CA THR A 2 14.37 -14.27 8.20
C THR A 2 15.81 -14.08 7.72
N ASN A 3 15.98 -13.48 6.57
CA ASN A 3 17.19 -12.72 6.30
C ASN A 3 17.01 -11.36 6.97
N GLY A 4 17.96 -10.91 7.79
CA GLY A 4 17.89 -9.70 8.61
C GLY A 4 17.72 -8.35 7.88
N ASN A 5 17.14 -8.36 6.68
CA ASN A 5 16.76 -7.21 5.85
C ASN A 5 15.29 -7.26 5.38
N ASP A 6 14.47 -8.15 5.98
CA ASP A 6 13.05 -8.20 5.65
C ASP A 6 12.34 -7.04 6.40
N PRO A 7 11.73 -6.07 5.69
CA PRO A 7 11.04 -4.96 6.33
C PRO A 7 9.73 -5.34 7.00
N MET A 8 9.18 -6.53 6.66
CA MET A 8 7.88 -6.95 7.16
C MET A 8 8.00 -7.69 8.48
N PRO A 9 7.03 -7.53 9.42
CA PRO A 9 7.04 -8.23 10.70
C PRO A 9 6.93 -9.76 10.52
N ASN A 10 7.45 -10.50 11.50
CA ASN A 10 7.20 -11.92 11.63
C ASN A 10 5.84 -12.11 12.29
N THR A 11 4.91 -12.67 11.58
CA THR A 11 3.54 -12.88 12.02
C THR A 11 3.28 -14.36 12.25
N GLU A 12 2.32 -14.68 13.15
CA GLU A 12 1.97 -16.05 13.50
C GLU A 12 0.84 -16.61 12.62
N TYR A 13 -0.14 -15.76 12.28
CA TYR A 13 -1.37 -16.16 11.57
C TYR A 13 -1.48 -15.63 10.15
N SER A 14 -0.53 -14.82 9.74
CA SER A 14 -0.48 -14.28 8.38
C SER A 14 0.89 -14.49 7.73
N THR A 15 0.93 -14.34 6.44
CA THR A 15 2.16 -14.44 5.66
C THR A 15 2.05 -13.55 4.42
N TRP A 16 3.17 -13.24 3.84
CA TRP A 16 3.26 -12.37 2.68
C TRP A 16 4.31 -12.88 1.70
N GLY A 17 4.29 -12.36 0.50
CA GLY A 17 5.30 -12.70 -0.49
C GLY A 17 5.20 -11.90 -1.77
N PHE A 18 6.14 -12.22 -2.63
CA PHE A 18 6.17 -11.73 -4.01
C PHE A 18 5.87 -12.88 -4.97
N TRP A 19 5.26 -12.55 -6.08
CA TRP A 19 5.28 -13.39 -7.26
C TRP A 19 5.88 -12.61 -8.42
N ALA A 20 6.58 -13.30 -9.29
CA ALA A 20 7.15 -12.73 -10.49
C ALA A 20 6.74 -13.57 -11.69
N MET A 21 6.32 -12.92 -12.76
CA MET A 21 6.08 -13.54 -14.06
C MET A 21 6.92 -12.82 -15.09
N GLY A 22 7.83 -13.55 -15.75
CA GLY A 22 8.63 -13.07 -16.86
C GLY A 22 8.05 -13.55 -18.18
N ALA A 23 7.87 -12.64 -19.14
CA ALA A 23 7.61 -12.98 -20.53
C ALA A 23 8.80 -12.46 -21.37
N VAL A 24 9.39 -13.34 -22.13
CA VAL A 24 10.43 -12.99 -23.13
C VAL A 24 9.79 -13.12 -24.49
N ASP A 25 9.63 -12.01 -25.18
CA ASP A 25 9.28 -12.05 -26.61
C ASP A 25 10.55 -12.14 -27.42
N VAL A 26 10.77 -13.30 -28.01
CA VAL A 26 11.87 -13.55 -28.95
C VAL A 26 11.29 -13.36 -30.35
N SER A 27 11.29 -12.14 -30.84
CA SER A 27 10.96 -11.88 -32.25
C SER A 27 12.13 -12.33 -33.12
N PRO A 28 11.96 -13.39 -33.93
CA PRO A 28 13.09 -13.98 -34.71
C PRO A 28 13.65 -13.05 -35.77
N ASN A 29 13.01 -11.95 -36.08
CA ASN A 29 13.37 -11.06 -37.18
C ASN A 29 13.91 -9.68 -36.79
N SER A 30 13.94 -9.31 -35.50
CA SER A 30 14.35 -7.94 -35.11
C SER A 30 15.61 -7.85 -34.28
N GLY A 31 16.17 -8.96 -33.83
CA GLY A 31 17.33 -8.94 -32.91
C GLY A 31 17.07 -8.30 -31.53
N ASN A 32 15.88 -7.77 -31.31
CA ASN A 32 15.48 -7.15 -30.06
C ASN A 32 14.73 -8.18 -29.19
N GLN A 33 15.28 -8.46 -28.02
CA GLN A 33 14.60 -9.21 -26.99
C GLN A 33 13.90 -8.24 -26.05
N THR A 34 12.58 -8.34 -25.96
CA THR A 34 11.81 -7.59 -24.98
C THR A 34 11.47 -8.51 -23.82
N ALA A 35 12.02 -8.23 -22.66
CA ALA A 35 11.64 -8.93 -21.43
C ALA A 35 10.65 -8.06 -20.65
N ALA A 36 9.47 -8.58 -20.40
CA ALA A 36 8.53 -7.98 -19.46
C ALA A 36 8.53 -8.82 -18.18
N VAL A 37 8.77 -8.16 -17.06
CA VAL A 37 8.66 -8.78 -15.73
C VAL A 37 7.51 -8.13 -15.00
N HIS A 38 6.52 -8.94 -14.63
CA HIS A 38 5.45 -8.55 -13.74
C HIS A 38 5.77 -9.04 -12.33
N LEU A 39 5.83 -8.12 -11.39
CA LEU A 39 5.98 -8.42 -9.98
C LEU A 39 4.65 -8.10 -9.28
N GLY A 40 4.18 -9.01 -8.45
CA GLY A 40 3.04 -8.79 -7.58
C GLY A 40 3.40 -9.08 -6.14
N THR A 41 2.72 -8.45 -5.23
CA THR A 41 2.79 -8.71 -3.79
C THR A 41 1.48 -9.35 -3.34
N TRP A 42 1.55 -10.19 -2.33
CA TRP A 42 0.37 -10.79 -1.73
C TRP A 42 0.54 -10.89 -0.21
N VAL A 43 -0.56 -10.81 0.48
CA VAL A 43 -0.69 -11.13 1.90
C VAL A 43 -1.86 -12.08 2.06
N ALA A 44 -1.68 -13.10 2.88
CA ALA A 44 -2.69 -14.10 3.18
C ALA A 44 -2.59 -14.52 4.64
N GLY A 45 -3.70 -14.95 5.21
CA GLY A 45 -3.74 -15.43 6.59
C GLY A 45 -5.09 -16.03 6.95
N GLU A 46 -5.16 -16.62 8.10
CA GLU A 46 -6.42 -17.11 8.67
C GLU A 46 -7.20 -15.90 9.23
N LEU A 47 -8.36 -15.62 8.64
CA LEU A 47 -9.18 -14.50 9.07
C LEU A 47 -9.71 -14.70 10.49
N LEU A 48 -9.68 -13.63 11.27
CA LEU A 48 -10.36 -13.59 12.56
C LEU A 48 -11.86 -13.85 12.38
N ALA A 49 -12.41 -14.79 13.14
CA ALA A 49 -13.84 -15.04 13.10
C ALA A 49 -14.61 -13.82 13.63
N ASN A 50 -15.73 -13.47 13.01
CA ASN A 50 -16.48 -12.25 13.33
C ASN A 50 -16.94 -12.20 14.81
N ASN A 51 -17.26 -13.35 15.41
CA ASN A 51 -17.64 -13.45 16.83
C ASN A 51 -16.46 -13.28 17.81
N ASN A 52 -15.24 -13.25 17.32
CA ASN A 52 -14.04 -13.02 18.11
C ASN A 52 -13.54 -11.56 18.02
N ILE A 53 -14.20 -10.74 17.21
CA ILE A 53 -13.87 -9.31 17.12
C ILE A 53 -14.30 -8.63 18.43
N PRO A 54 -13.41 -7.89 19.10
CA PRO A 54 -13.77 -7.17 20.32
C PRO A 54 -14.89 -6.16 20.07
N THR A 55 -15.75 -6.00 21.06
CA THR A 55 -16.86 -5.03 21.01
C THR A 55 -16.58 -3.75 21.78
N SER A 56 -15.39 -3.63 22.37
CA SER A 56 -14.94 -2.45 23.13
C SER A 56 -13.40 -2.47 23.27
N GLY A 57 -12.82 -1.31 23.56
CA GLY A 57 -11.37 -1.15 23.75
C GLY A 57 -10.66 -0.76 22.46
N SER A 58 -9.34 -0.92 22.44
CA SER A 58 -8.49 -0.60 21.29
C SER A 58 -7.30 -1.55 21.16
N ALA A 59 -6.73 -1.65 19.97
CA ALA A 59 -5.46 -2.32 19.72
C ALA A 59 -4.52 -1.39 18.96
N ASN A 60 -3.22 -1.49 19.25
CA ASN A 60 -2.16 -0.81 18.51
C ASN A 60 -1.18 -1.86 17.99
N MET A 61 -0.82 -1.73 16.73
CA MET A 61 0.08 -2.65 16.03
C MET A 61 1.10 -1.83 15.24
N SER A 62 2.22 -2.41 14.93
CA SER A 62 3.26 -1.77 14.11
C SER A 62 3.84 -2.75 13.10
N GLY A 63 4.35 -2.24 12.00
CA GLY A 63 4.92 -3.06 10.96
C GLY A 63 5.38 -2.24 9.77
N ALA A 64 5.24 -2.80 8.58
CA ALA A 64 5.75 -2.17 7.37
C ALA A 64 4.84 -2.40 6.16
N ALA A 65 5.08 -1.60 5.13
CA ALA A 65 4.54 -1.80 3.80
C ALA A 65 5.67 -1.99 2.78
N VAL A 66 5.38 -2.80 1.77
CA VAL A 66 6.23 -2.97 0.59
C VAL A 66 5.38 -2.70 -0.64
N VAL A 67 5.79 -1.72 -1.42
CA VAL A 67 5.03 -1.27 -2.59
C VAL A 67 5.90 -1.23 -3.84
N LYS A 68 5.29 -1.51 -4.99
CA LYS A 68 5.83 -1.22 -6.31
C LYS A 68 5.37 0.16 -6.71
N ALA A 69 6.31 1.03 -7.01
CA ALA A 69 6.06 2.38 -7.45
C ALA A 69 6.38 2.56 -8.93
N ALA A 70 5.61 3.40 -9.59
CA ALA A 70 5.90 3.91 -10.91
C ALA A 70 5.62 5.42 -10.93
N TYR A 71 6.53 6.19 -11.48
CA TYR A 71 6.32 7.63 -11.61
C TYR A 71 6.85 8.16 -12.94
N ARG A 72 6.27 9.26 -13.35
CA ARG A 72 6.75 10.11 -14.42
C ARG A 72 6.83 11.53 -13.90
N HIS A 73 7.97 12.16 -14.08
CA HIS A 73 8.16 13.56 -13.82
C HIS A 73 8.49 14.23 -15.15
N ASN A 74 7.67 15.20 -15.57
CA ASN A 74 7.90 15.94 -16.79
C ASN A 74 9.08 16.90 -16.53
N SER A 75 10.27 16.46 -16.86
CA SER A 75 11.43 17.34 -16.90
C SER A 75 11.33 18.26 -18.14
N SER A 76 11.99 19.39 -18.09
CA SER A 76 12.01 20.41 -19.14
C SER A 76 12.47 19.92 -20.52
N ASP A 77 12.87 18.69 -20.64
CA ASP A 77 13.43 18.02 -21.82
C ASP A 77 12.44 17.10 -22.55
N ASN A 78 11.14 17.10 -22.19
CA ASN A 78 10.09 16.29 -22.81
C ASN A 78 10.35 14.76 -22.83
N THR A 79 11.19 14.24 -21.95
CA THR A 79 11.33 12.81 -21.80
C THR A 79 10.13 12.24 -21.02
N TYR A 80 9.45 11.27 -21.62
CA TYR A 80 8.25 10.63 -21.05
C TYR A 80 8.59 9.31 -20.35
N ASP A 81 9.79 9.19 -19.81
CA ASP A 81 10.23 7.94 -19.20
C ASP A 81 9.46 7.66 -17.88
N VAL A 82 8.94 6.47 -17.78
CA VAL A 82 8.30 5.96 -16.57
C VAL A 82 9.33 5.15 -15.78
N HIS A 83 9.64 5.65 -14.60
CA HIS A 83 10.52 4.96 -13.65
C HIS A 83 9.70 3.98 -12.81
N LYS A 84 10.22 2.75 -12.64
CA LYS A 84 9.59 1.69 -11.85
C LYS A 84 10.59 1.11 -10.85
N TYR A 85 10.16 0.93 -9.60
CA TYR A 85 11.00 0.38 -8.52
C TYR A 85 10.13 -0.14 -7.38
N THR A 86 10.78 -0.70 -6.37
CA THR A 86 10.13 -1.12 -5.12
C THR A 86 10.61 -0.22 -3.99
N THR A 87 9.69 0.19 -3.13
CA THR A 87 9.97 0.99 -1.94
C THR A 87 9.17 0.49 -0.74
N THR A 88 9.44 1.04 0.43
CA THR A 88 8.86 0.64 1.71
C THR A 88 8.29 1.82 2.46
N ALA A 89 7.50 1.54 3.49
CA ALA A 89 7.09 2.49 4.52
C ALA A 89 6.99 1.79 5.87
N ASP A 90 7.15 2.54 6.95
CA ASP A 90 6.76 2.08 8.28
C ASP A 90 5.24 2.27 8.43
N VAL A 91 4.59 1.34 9.12
CA VAL A 91 3.14 1.35 9.33
C VAL A 91 2.83 1.20 10.82
N ALA A 92 2.02 2.12 11.35
CA ALA A 92 1.41 1.98 12.66
C ALA A 92 -0.11 1.91 12.51
N ALA A 93 -0.74 0.95 13.15
CA ALA A 93 -2.18 0.75 13.13
C ALA A 93 -2.77 0.99 14.51
N THR A 94 -3.91 1.66 14.56
CA THR A 94 -4.76 1.77 15.75
C THR A 94 -6.15 1.34 15.38
N PHE A 95 -6.73 0.38 16.10
CA PHE A 95 -8.11 -0.05 15.97
C PHE A 95 -8.89 0.34 17.21
N ASN A 96 -10.09 0.87 17.04
CA ASN A 96 -11.02 1.22 18.10
C ASN A 96 -12.29 0.36 17.95
N TRP A 97 -12.48 -0.56 18.88
CA TRP A 97 -13.56 -1.53 18.84
C TRP A 97 -14.88 -0.93 19.32
N GLY A 98 -15.96 -1.28 18.66
CA GLY A 98 -17.31 -0.89 19.00
C GLY A 98 -18.29 -2.06 18.88
N SER A 99 -19.47 -1.92 19.47
CA SER A 99 -20.46 -3.01 19.58
C SER A 99 -21.09 -3.43 18.24
N SER A 100 -21.05 -2.58 17.23
CA SER A 100 -21.64 -2.88 15.91
C SER A 100 -20.67 -2.69 14.74
N ALA A 101 -19.57 -2.00 14.96
CA ALA A 101 -18.53 -1.74 13.99
C ALA A 101 -17.25 -1.31 14.70
N TYR A 102 -16.12 -1.34 14.04
CA TYR A 102 -14.89 -0.72 14.52
C TYR A 102 -14.38 0.29 13.49
N THR A 103 -13.62 1.24 14.00
CA THR A 103 -12.87 2.23 13.21
C THR A 103 -11.39 2.13 13.53
N GLY A 104 -10.57 2.78 12.76
CA GLY A 104 -9.14 2.81 13.03
C GLY A 104 -8.39 3.79 12.16
N THR A 105 -7.08 3.76 12.32
CA THR A 105 -6.15 4.55 11.52
C THR A 105 -4.92 3.70 11.20
N LEU A 106 -4.50 3.74 9.93
CA LEU A 106 -3.15 3.33 9.53
C LEU A 106 -2.34 4.60 9.29
N ALA A 107 -1.27 4.77 10.03
CA ALA A 107 -0.29 5.83 9.81
C ALA A 107 0.90 5.24 9.05
N PHE A 108 1.13 5.76 7.84
CA PHE A 108 2.29 5.43 7.02
C PHE A 108 3.32 6.54 7.22
N THR A 109 4.58 6.17 7.50
CA THR A 109 5.71 7.10 7.63
C THR A 109 6.88 6.59 6.80
N ASN A 110 7.80 7.49 6.46
CA ASN A 110 8.94 7.20 5.59
C ASN A 110 8.53 6.61 4.23
N PHE A 111 7.29 6.91 3.78
CA PHE A 111 6.77 6.40 2.51
C PHE A 111 7.50 7.06 1.35
N ASP A 112 8.33 6.28 0.68
CA ASP A 112 9.10 6.70 -0.51
C ASP A 112 9.75 8.09 -0.37
N ASP A 113 10.38 8.33 0.76
CA ASP A 113 10.87 9.62 1.24
C ASP A 113 11.99 10.24 0.38
N LYS A 114 12.50 9.47 -0.59
CA LYS A 114 13.52 9.91 -1.55
C LYS A 114 12.93 10.30 -2.91
N ASN A 115 11.65 9.97 -3.18
CA ASN A 115 11.03 10.33 -4.44
C ASN A 115 10.63 11.81 -4.46
N PRO A 116 11.10 12.62 -5.42
CA PRO A 116 10.85 14.06 -5.43
C PRO A 116 9.35 14.41 -5.59
N ILE A 117 8.55 13.56 -6.22
CA ILE A 117 7.09 13.76 -6.34
C ILE A 117 6.43 13.58 -5.00
N VAL A 118 6.73 12.48 -4.29
CA VAL A 118 6.14 12.15 -2.98
C VAL A 118 6.51 13.22 -1.94
N VAL A 119 7.79 13.64 -1.93
CA VAL A 119 8.27 14.74 -1.07
C VAL A 119 7.56 16.05 -1.41
N ASN A 120 7.47 16.42 -2.68
CA ASN A 120 6.82 17.65 -3.11
C ASN A 120 5.33 17.67 -2.82
N ALA A 121 4.65 16.54 -2.98
CA ALA A 121 3.23 16.38 -2.67
C ALA A 121 2.94 16.39 -1.14
N GLY A 122 3.97 16.35 -0.30
CA GLY A 122 3.82 16.25 1.15
C GLY A 122 3.25 14.90 1.60
N PHE A 123 3.55 13.83 0.85
CA PHE A 123 2.93 12.50 1.04
C PHE A 123 3.92 11.44 1.53
N THR A 124 5.04 11.85 2.10
CA THR A 124 5.99 10.93 2.77
C THR A 124 5.48 10.39 4.10
N SER A 125 4.46 11.06 4.67
CA SER A 125 3.72 10.60 5.84
C SER A 125 2.25 10.90 5.64
N PHE A 126 1.40 9.90 5.81
CA PHE A 126 -0.04 10.05 5.64
C PHE A 126 -0.82 9.08 6.51
N ASN A 127 -2.06 9.46 6.84
CA ASN A 127 -2.99 8.64 7.58
C ASN A 127 -4.12 8.15 6.67
N VAL A 128 -4.54 6.91 6.91
CA VAL A 128 -5.70 6.29 6.29
C VAL A 128 -6.71 5.99 7.39
N SER A 129 -7.89 6.58 7.29
CA SER A 129 -9.00 6.26 8.20
C SER A 129 -9.65 4.95 7.78
N LEU A 130 -9.82 4.05 8.74
CA LEU A 130 -10.38 2.71 8.54
C LEU A 130 -11.81 2.61 9.04
N ASN A 131 -12.59 1.82 8.32
CA ASN A 131 -13.92 1.40 8.75
C ASN A 131 -14.09 -0.09 8.48
N SER A 132 -14.71 -0.81 9.44
CA SER A 132 -15.13 -2.19 9.21
C SER A 132 -16.15 -2.27 8.07
N SER A 133 -16.01 -3.28 7.23
CA SER A 133 -16.86 -3.47 6.06
C SER A 133 -18.15 -4.17 6.48
N ASN A 134 -19.29 -3.45 6.50
CA ASN A 134 -20.61 -4.00 6.82
C ASN A 134 -20.74 -4.60 8.25
N GLY A 135 -20.46 -3.80 9.27
CA GLY A 135 -20.61 -4.20 10.67
C GLY A 135 -19.35 -4.84 11.27
N LEU A 136 -19.51 -5.70 12.25
CA LEU A 136 -18.40 -6.44 12.87
C LEU A 136 -17.95 -7.59 11.96
N THR A 137 -16.98 -7.29 11.13
CA THR A 137 -16.33 -8.27 10.23
C THR A 137 -14.82 -8.12 10.32
N SER A 138 -14.09 -9.18 10.02
CA SER A 138 -12.63 -9.14 9.97
C SER A 138 -12.08 -8.21 8.89
N ARG A 139 -12.90 -7.82 7.90
CA ARG A 139 -12.48 -6.99 6.77
C ARG A 139 -12.76 -5.52 6.99
N TYR A 140 -11.87 -4.67 6.47
CA TYR A 140 -12.01 -3.23 6.51
C TYR A 140 -11.51 -2.58 5.22
N THR A 141 -11.94 -1.35 5.02
CA THR A 141 -11.45 -0.47 3.95
C THR A 141 -11.04 0.87 4.56
N GLY A 142 -10.25 1.62 3.83
CA GLY A 142 -9.86 2.95 4.28
C GLY A 142 -9.39 3.85 3.16
N ALA A 143 -9.43 5.15 3.44
CA ALA A 143 -8.94 6.18 2.54
C ALA A 143 -8.09 7.20 3.29
N SER A 144 -7.14 7.81 2.59
CA SER A 144 -6.27 8.81 3.19
C SER A 144 -7.04 10.09 3.54
N THR A 145 -6.68 10.67 4.68
CA THR A 145 -7.21 11.95 5.19
C THR A 145 -6.18 13.08 5.09
N THR A 146 -4.98 12.76 4.64
CA THR A 146 -3.88 13.72 4.53
C THR A 146 -4.10 14.66 3.34
N THR A 147 -3.96 15.96 3.60
CA THR A 147 -4.03 16.98 2.56
C THR A 147 -2.78 16.93 1.69
N ILE A 148 -2.98 16.81 0.39
CA ILE A 148 -1.92 16.82 -0.61
C ILE A 148 -1.56 18.27 -0.96
N GLN A 149 -0.27 18.55 -1.12
CA GLN A 149 0.28 19.90 -1.23
C GLN A 149 0.73 20.23 -2.66
N ASN A 150 1.11 21.49 -2.86
CA ASN A 150 1.82 21.99 -4.05
C ASN A 150 1.13 21.72 -5.40
N GLY A 151 -0.22 21.72 -5.38
CA GLY A 151 -1.02 21.51 -6.60
C GLY A 151 -1.11 20.05 -7.06
N TRP A 152 -0.64 19.11 -6.23
CA TRP A 152 -0.89 17.68 -6.41
C TRP A 152 -2.30 17.31 -5.96
N SER A 153 -2.80 16.23 -6.50
CA SER A 153 -4.11 15.64 -6.17
C SER A 153 -3.98 14.12 -6.08
N GLY A 154 -4.99 13.46 -5.52
CA GLY A 154 -5.01 12.01 -5.35
C GLY A 154 -5.11 11.58 -3.89
N GLY A 155 -4.47 10.48 -3.53
CA GLY A 155 -4.47 9.94 -2.17
C GLY A 155 -4.07 8.48 -2.10
N ALA A 156 -4.35 7.87 -0.95
CA ALA A 156 -4.17 6.46 -0.72
C ALA A 156 -5.50 5.79 -0.35
N ALA A 157 -5.63 4.53 -0.72
CA ALA A 157 -6.72 3.64 -0.30
C ALA A 157 -6.15 2.31 0.16
N VAL A 158 -6.81 1.70 1.13
CA VAL A 158 -6.45 0.38 1.65
C VAL A 158 -7.67 -0.54 1.68
N GLU A 159 -7.40 -1.84 1.53
CA GLU A 159 -8.32 -2.92 1.85
C GLU A 159 -7.55 -3.94 2.67
N GLY A 160 -8.07 -4.31 3.83
CA GLY A 160 -7.36 -5.20 4.74
C GLY A 160 -8.27 -6.08 5.56
N ALA A 161 -7.63 -6.89 6.39
CA ALA A 161 -8.29 -7.80 7.29
C ALA A 161 -7.52 -7.95 8.60
N LEU A 162 -8.27 -8.32 9.64
CA LEU A 162 -7.75 -8.81 10.91
C LEU A 162 -7.52 -10.31 10.79
N TYR A 163 -6.36 -10.77 11.20
CA TYR A 163 -6.00 -12.19 11.20
C TYR A 163 -6.22 -12.82 12.56
N LYS A 164 -6.28 -14.15 12.56
CA LYS A 164 -6.62 -14.94 13.72
C LYS A 164 -5.61 -14.75 14.82
N SER A 165 -6.13 -14.35 15.98
CA SER A 165 -5.49 -14.53 17.27
C SER A 165 -6.57 -14.60 18.36
N THR A 166 -6.20 -14.87 19.58
CA THR A 166 -7.13 -14.79 20.73
C THR A 166 -7.55 -13.33 20.98
N TYR A 167 -6.74 -12.41 20.54
CA TYR A 167 -6.98 -10.96 20.46
C TYR A 167 -6.48 -10.50 19.09
N PRO A 168 -7.15 -9.60 18.35
CA PRO A 168 -6.64 -9.16 17.05
C PRO A 168 -5.35 -8.36 17.24
N ASP A 169 -4.23 -9.02 17.05
CA ASP A 169 -2.88 -8.49 17.13
C ASP A 169 -2.15 -8.53 15.79
N GLU A 170 -2.74 -9.15 14.78
CA GLU A 170 -2.22 -9.12 13.42
C GLU A 170 -3.23 -8.55 12.44
N SER A 171 -2.77 -7.70 11.56
CA SER A 171 -3.58 -7.14 10.48
C SER A 171 -2.73 -6.87 9.25
N GLY A 172 -3.35 -6.97 8.08
CA GLY A 172 -2.67 -6.69 6.84
C GLY A 172 -3.61 -6.58 5.66
N GLY A 173 -3.08 -6.11 4.55
CA GLY A 173 -3.88 -5.91 3.36
C GLY A 173 -3.10 -5.30 2.21
N ARG A 174 -3.81 -4.77 1.24
CA ARG A 174 -3.26 -4.03 0.11
C ARG A 174 -3.39 -2.54 0.30
N ILE A 175 -2.43 -1.82 -0.27
CA ILE A 175 -2.42 -0.37 -0.35
C ILE A 175 -2.28 0.06 -1.81
N ASN A 176 -3.01 1.09 -2.19
CA ASN A 176 -2.86 1.79 -3.47
C ASN A 176 -2.66 3.27 -3.19
N VAL A 177 -1.66 3.87 -3.81
CA VAL A 177 -1.39 5.31 -3.78
C VAL A 177 -1.42 5.85 -5.20
N SER A 178 -2.07 6.99 -5.38
CA SER A 178 -2.12 7.69 -6.67
C SER A 178 -1.98 9.18 -6.42
N LEU A 179 -0.93 9.78 -6.96
CA LEU A 179 -0.68 11.22 -6.94
C LEU A 179 -0.54 11.71 -8.37
N TYR A 180 -1.14 12.84 -8.69
CA TYR A 180 -1.07 13.43 -10.03
C TYR A 180 -1.13 14.94 -9.96
N LYS A 181 -0.54 15.59 -10.96
CA LYS A 181 -0.55 17.05 -11.12
C LYS A 181 -1.12 17.39 -12.48
N ASN A 182 -1.96 18.45 -12.53
CA ASN A 182 -2.58 18.97 -13.75
C ASN A 182 -3.59 18.03 -14.44
N GLY A 183 -4.29 17.19 -13.69
CA GLY A 183 -5.41 16.38 -14.16
C GLY A 183 -5.33 14.92 -13.74
N PRO A 184 -6.41 14.16 -13.88
CA PRO A 184 -6.46 12.76 -13.50
C PRO A 184 -5.59 11.90 -14.43
N LEU A 185 -5.06 10.79 -13.91
CA LEU A 185 -4.19 9.85 -14.63
C LEU A 185 -4.78 9.29 -15.94
N ASN A 186 -6.09 9.20 -16.02
CA ASN A 186 -6.81 8.69 -17.19
C ASN A 186 -7.26 9.79 -18.17
N GLY A 187 -6.92 11.05 -17.91
CA GLY A 187 -7.22 12.19 -18.74
C GLY A 187 -6.03 12.65 -19.58
N GLN A 188 -6.30 13.25 -20.73
CA GLN A 188 -5.27 13.97 -21.48
C GLN A 188 -4.86 15.20 -20.67
N GLY A 189 -3.60 15.23 -20.18
CA GLY A 189 -3.06 16.38 -19.46
C GLY A 189 -2.38 16.15 -18.13
N ALA A 190 -2.37 14.93 -17.61
CA ALA A 190 -1.53 14.61 -16.44
C ALA A 190 -0.06 14.56 -16.86
N ASN A 191 0.68 15.65 -16.59
CA ASN A 191 2.09 15.73 -16.96
C ASN A 191 2.98 14.96 -15.99
N ASP A 192 2.62 14.97 -14.70
CA ASP A 192 3.35 14.30 -13.64
C ASP A 192 2.42 13.35 -12.89
N PHE A 193 2.90 12.16 -12.59
CA PHE A 193 2.17 11.20 -11.77
C PHE A 193 3.11 10.33 -10.93
N TYR A 194 2.58 9.82 -9.84
CA TYR A 194 3.14 8.77 -9.03
C TYR A 194 2.02 7.78 -8.69
N VAL A 195 2.26 6.51 -8.90
CA VAL A 195 1.37 5.42 -8.49
C VAL A 195 2.18 4.37 -7.74
N ALA A 196 1.63 3.85 -6.66
CA ALA A 196 2.22 2.73 -5.95
C ALA A 196 1.13 1.73 -5.57
N GLU A 197 1.46 0.46 -5.66
CA GLU A 197 0.61 -0.66 -5.29
C GLU A 197 1.41 -1.67 -4.50
N GLY A 198 0.87 -2.15 -3.40
CA GLY A 198 1.56 -3.12 -2.58
C GLY A 198 0.73 -3.64 -1.42
N ILE A 199 1.44 -4.16 -0.44
CA ILE A 199 0.89 -4.74 0.77
C ILE A 199 1.46 -4.05 2.01
N TYR A 200 0.72 -4.15 3.09
CA TYR A 200 1.20 -3.84 4.44
C TYR A 200 0.84 -4.98 5.39
N LEU A 201 1.60 -5.09 6.46
CA LEU A 201 1.41 -6.05 7.53
C LEU A 201 1.85 -5.40 8.85
N VAL A 202 1.04 -5.57 9.88
CA VAL A 202 1.26 -5.05 11.24
C VAL A 202 0.95 -6.11 12.28
N ASP A 203 1.73 -6.10 13.35
CA ASP A 203 1.70 -7.01 14.48
C ASP A 203 2.00 -6.25 15.80
#